data_06cc5370d370e7b9337fe425cd9c494e
#
_entry.id   06cc5370d370e7b9337fe425cd9c494e
#
_cell.length_a   1.000
_cell.length_b   1.000
_cell.length_c   1.000
_cell.angle_alpha   90.00
_cell.angle_beta   90.00
_cell.angle_gamma   90.00
#
_symmetry.space_group_name_H-M   'P 1'
#
loop_
_entity.id
_entity.type
_entity.pdbx_description
1 polymer ?
#
loop_
_entity_poly.entity_id
_entity_poly.type
_entity_poly.pdbx_seq_one_letter_code
_entity_poly.pdbx_strand_id
1 'polypeptide(L)'
;RGNRTTKINAENFNAFRSFNYPALARVGIHIKYEPNLIHKPDPTKALKPHYLFDTNVVILTLFPGIQESIITSLLHVEGLKAVVLKTFGSGNAPQKPWFIEQLKAATERGIIIVNITQCSSGAVEMERYETGIQLLQAGVISGYDSTPECAVTKLMFLLGHGLSCLLYTSD
;
A
#
# COMPACT_ATOMS: atom_id res chain seq x y z
N ARG A 1 -2.65 3.59 16.88
CA ARG A 1 -1.57 2.96 16.12
C ARG A 1 -1.38 3.58 14.74
N GLY A 2 -2.39 4.08 14.08
CA GLY A 2 -2.29 4.80 12.83
C GLY A 2 -2.17 3.91 11.57
N ASN A 3 -1.73 4.52 10.48
CA ASN A 3 -1.73 3.97 9.13
C ASN A 3 -0.73 2.83 8.88
N ARG A 4 0.24 2.62 9.77
CA ARG A 4 1.20 1.50 9.68
C ARG A 4 0.79 0.30 10.53
N THR A 5 -0.48 0.19 10.86
CA THR A 5 -1.02 -0.88 11.70
C THR A 5 -1.64 -1.96 10.84
N THR A 6 -1.36 -3.21 11.17
CA THR A 6 -2.02 -4.37 10.59
C THR A 6 -2.43 -5.36 11.68
N LYS A 7 -3.47 -6.16 11.41
CA LYS A 7 -3.90 -7.24 12.28
C LYS A 7 -3.06 -8.48 12.02
N ILE A 8 -2.44 -9.00 13.08
CA ILE A 8 -1.49 -10.13 13.00
C ILE A 8 -1.98 -11.42 13.66
N ASN A 9 -3.06 -11.33 14.44
CA ASN A 9 -3.56 -12.48 15.20
C ASN A 9 -5.09 -12.45 15.26
N ALA A 10 -5.71 -13.62 15.15
CA ALA A 10 -7.16 -13.78 15.18
C ALA A 10 -7.68 -14.16 16.58
N GLU A 11 -6.84 -14.71 17.45
CA GLU A 11 -7.23 -15.30 18.73
C GLU A 11 -6.83 -14.46 19.94
N ASN A 12 -5.79 -13.62 19.80
CA ASN A 12 -5.22 -12.87 20.92
C ASN A 12 -5.71 -11.42 20.90
N PHE A 13 -5.99 -10.83 22.08
CA PHE A 13 -6.30 -9.39 22.23
C PHE A 13 -5.16 -8.49 21.76
N ASN A 14 -3.89 -8.93 21.87
CA ASN A 14 -2.75 -8.23 21.29
C ASN A 14 -2.63 -8.55 19.79
N ALA A 15 -3.68 -8.25 19.04
CA ALA A 15 -3.89 -8.65 17.66
C ALA A 15 -3.39 -7.64 16.62
N PHE A 16 -3.08 -6.41 17.01
CA PHE A 16 -2.67 -5.35 16.11
C PHE A 16 -1.23 -4.91 16.37
N ARG A 17 -0.44 -4.74 15.31
CA ARG A 17 0.95 -4.28 15.38
C ARG A 17 1.26 -3.25 14.31
N SER A 18 2.18 -2.33 14.67
CA SER A 18 2.86 -1.42 13.74
C SER A 18 4.34 -1.81 13.73
N PHE A 19 4.76 -2.60 12.75
CA PHE A 19 6.12 -3.14 12.73
C PHE A 19 7.18 -2.07 12.44
N ASN A 20 6.85 -1.13 11.57
CA ASN A 20 7.76 -0.08 11.11
C ASN A 20 7.56 1.26 11.86
N TYR A 21 6.75 1.27 12.92
CA TYR A 21 6.51 2.50 13.67
C TYR A 21 6.51 2.25 15.17
N PRO A 22 7.22 3.07 15.97
CA PRO A 22 7.28 2.90 17.42
C PRO A 22 5.92 3.15 18.09
N ALA A 23 5.77 2.64 19.31
CA ALA A 23 4.55 2.83 20.08
C ALA A 23 4.39 4.29 20.48
N LEU A 24 3.21 4.88 20.25
CA LEU A 24 2.87 6.26 20.67
C LEU A 24 2.67 6.37 22.18
N ALA A 25 2.22 5.29 22.79
CA ALA A 25 2.07 5.18 24.24
C ALA A 25 2.21 3.73 24.69
N ARG A 26 2.62 3.52 25.92
CA ARG A 26 2.68 2.21 26.59
C ARG A 26 1.85 2.26 27.84
N VAL A 27 0.92 1.31 27.94
CA VAL A 27 0.03 1.16 29.10
C VAL A 27 0.65 0.15 30.07
N GLY A 28 0.87 0.57 31.29
CA GLY A 28 1.26 -0.22 32.45
C GLY A 28 0.45 0.25 33.65
N ILE A 29 1.02 0.29 34.85
CA ILE A 29 0.42 0.96 36.03
C ILE A 29 0.16 2.44 35.71
N HIS A 30 1.08 3.05 34.94
CA HIS A 30 0.95 4.40 34.40
C HIS A 30 1.01 4.33 32.87
N ILE A 31 0.34 5.26 32.21
CA ILE A 31 0.44 5.43 30.76
C ILE A 31 1.65 6.32 30.46
N LYS A 32 2.65 5.78 29.75
CA LYS A 32 3.80 6.53 29.26
C LYS A 32 3.56 6.90 27.80
N TYR A 33 3.55 8.20 27.50
CA TYR A 33 3.40 8.73 26.16
C TYR A 33 4.76 9.05 25.55
N GLU A 34 4.84 8.98 24.20
CA GLU A 34 5.98 9.44 23.40
C GLU A 34 5.59 10.73 22.65
N PRO A 35 5.66 11.91 23.32
CA PRO A 35 5.10 13.15 22.79
C PRO A 35 5.66 13.59 21.44
N ASN A 36 6.91 13.19 21.14
CA ASN A 36 7.58 13.51 19.87
C ASN A 36 7.02 12.72 18.67
N LEU A 37 6.33 11.61 18.93
CA LEU A 37 5.72 10.75 17.91
C LEU A 37 4.24 11.02 17.72
N ILE A 38 3.62 11.76 18.65
CA ILE A 38 2.19 12.06 18.62
C ILE A 38 1.97 13.34 17.80
N HIS A 39 1.17 13.21 16.74
CA HIS A 39 0.75 14.36 15.96
C HIS A 39 0.02 15.37 16.83
N LYS A 40 0.47 16.61 16.79
CA LYS A 40 -0.20 17.74 17.48
C LYS A 40 -1.14 18.42 16.49
N PRO A 41 -2.45 18.28 16.67
CA PRO A 41 -3.40 18.95 15.78
C PRO A 41 -3.28 20.48 15.91
N ASP A 42 -3.51 21.18 14.81
CA ASP A 42 -3.62 22.63 14.80
C ASP A 42 -5.00 23.01 15.39
N PRO A 43 -5.04 23.65 16.57
CA PRO A 43 -6.30 23.98 17.24
C PRO A 43 -7.15 25.03 16.49
N THR A 44 -6.55 25.70 15.51
CA THR A 44 -7.25 26.71 14.68
C THR A 44 -8.01 26.09 13.51
N LYS A 45 -7.70 24.82 13.17
CA LYS A 45 -8.34 24.11 12.06
C LYS A 45 -9.56 23.34 12.53
N ALA A 46 -10.71 23.64 11.94
CA ALA A 46 -11.92 22.85 12.14
C ALA A 46 -11.77 21.44 11.55
N LEU A 47 -12.38 20.45 12.20
CA LEU A 47 -12.48 19.10 11.67
C LEU A 47 -13.24 19.14 10.33
N LYS A 48 -12.60 18.63 9.29
CA LYS A 48 -13.20 18.49 7.96
C LYS A 48 -13.33 16.99 7.62
N PRO A 49 -14.52 16.41 7.79
CA PRO A 49 -14.74 15.01 7.45
C PRO A 49 -14.79 14.81 5.93
N HIS A 50 -14.31 13.65 5.48
CA HIS A 50 -14.30 13.25 4.08
C HIS A 50 -15.02 11.90 3.94
N TYR A 51 -16.00 11.81 3.05
CA TYR A 51 -16.89 10.65 2.92
C TYR A 51 -16.82 9.96 1.56
N LEU A 52 -16.05 10.52 0.61
CA LEU A 52 -15.98 9.99 -0.74
C LEU A 52 -14.87 8.94 -0.84
N PHE A 53 -15.26 7.74 -1.20
CA PHE A 53 -14.33 6.63 -1.46
C PHE A 53 -14.73 5.95 -2.78
N ASP A 54 -13.73 5.67 -3.62
CA ASP A 54 -13.92 4.84 -4.81
C ASP A 54 -13.38 3.43 -4.51
N THR A 55 -14.25 2.43 -4.55
CA THR A 55 -13.92 1.06 -4.18
C THR A 55 -13.40 0.22 -5.36
N ASN A 56 -13.20 0.80 -6.54
CA ASN A 56 -12.66 0.13 -7.72
C ASN A 56 -11.14 -0.14 -7.59
N VAL A 57 -10.76 -0.75 -6.49
CA VAL A 57 -9.38 -1.09 -6.11
C VAL A 57 -9.30 -2.57 -5.76
N VAL A 58 -8.26 -3.26 -6.20
CA VAL A 58 -8.01 -4.66 -5.88
C VAL A 58 -6.63 -4.85 -5.25
N ILE A 59 -6.50 -5.87 -4.40
CA ILE A 59 -5.21 -6.30 -3.85
C ILE A 59 -4.78 -7.56 -4.62
N LEU A 60 -3.65 -7.49 -5.31
CA LEU A 60 -3.02 -8.60 -6.00
C LEU A 60 -1.79 -9.08 -5.21
N THR A 61 -1.91 -10.23 -4.58
CA THR A 61 -0.78 -10.85 -3.88
C THR A 61 -0.09 -11.84 -4.82
N LEU A 62 1.20 -11.63 -5.09
CA LEU A 62 2.00 -12.54 -5.90
C LEU A 62 2.31 -13.82 -5.13
N PHE A 63 2.32 -14.94 -5.82
CA PHE A 63 2.73 -16.24 -5.30
C PHE A 63 3.49 -17.02 -6.37
N PRO A 64 4.37 -17.98 -6.00
CA PRO A 64 5.07 -18.81 -6.95
C PRO A 64 4.10 -19.61 -7.82
N GLY A 65 4.28 -19.54 -9.14
CA GLY A 65 3.40 -20.22 -10.09
C GLY A 65 2.15 -19.46 -10.52
N ILE A 66 1.99 -18.19 -10.11
CA ILE A 66 0.91 -17.34 -10.61
C ILE A 66 0.94 -17.30 -12.16
N GLN A 67 -0.20 -17.47 -12.78
CA GLN A 67 -0.33 -17.59 -14.23
C GLN A 67 -0.63 -16.24 -14.89
N GLU A 68 -0.13 -16.06 -16.10
CA GLU A 68 -0.39 -14.87 -16.92
C GLU A 68 -1.88 -14.59 -17.08
N SER A 69 -2.68 -15.64 -17.36
CA SER A 69 -4.13 -15.52 -17.56
C SER A 69 -4.84 -14.91 -16.35
N ILE A 70 -4.39 -15.21 -15.12
CA ILE A 70 -4.95 -14.64 -13.89
C ILE A 70 -4.65 -13.15 -13.81
N ILE A 71 -3.40 -12.76 -14.05
CA ILE A 71 -2.97 -11.35 -14.04
C ILE A 71 -3.72 -10.56 -15.12
N THR A 72 -3.75 -11.09 -16.34
CA THR A 72 -4.46 -10.46 -17.46
C THR A 72 -5.93 -10.27 -17.14
N SER A 73 -6.62 -11.31 -16.66
CA SER A 73 -8.04 -11.21 -16.32
C SER A 73 -8.30 -10.18 -15.23
N LEU A 74 -7.46 -10.15 -14.20
CA LEU A 74 -7.59 -9.18 -13.09
C LEU A 74 -7.39 -7.75 -13.58
N LEU A 75 -6.36 -7.48 -14.40
CA LEU A 75 -6.06 -6.15 -14.91
C LEU A 75 -7.07 -5.66 -15.96
N HIS A 76 -7.94 -6.53 -16.47
CA HIS A 76 -9.02 -6.20 -17.41
C HIS A 76 -10.41 -6.22 -16.78
N VAL A 77 -10.51 -6.30 -15.44
CA VAL A 77 -11.81 -6.14 -14.75
C VAL A 77 -12.39 -4.77 -15.09
N GLU A 78 -13.63 -4.78 -15.54
CA GLU A 78 -14.35 -3.55 -15.90
C GLU A 78 -14.45 -2.60 -14.71
N GLY A 79 -14.13 -1.34 -14.94
CA GLY A 79 -14.16 -0.30 -13.91
C GLY A 79 -12.97 -0.30 -12.94
N LEU A 80 -12.01 -1.22 -13.05
CA LEU A 80 -10.82 -1.24 -12.21
C LEU A 80 -10.01 0.06 -12.38
N LYS A 81 -9.71 0.72 -11.27
CA LYS A 81 -8.94 1.98 -11.25
C LYS A 81 -7.58 1.87 -10.59
N ALA A 82 -7.44 0.99 -9.61
CA ALA A 82 -6.15 0.80 -8.95
C ALA A 82 -5.91 -0.63 -8.47
N VAL A 83 -4.62 -0.97 -8.34
CA VAL A 83 -4.13 -2.25 -7.84
C VAL A 83 -3.11 -2.01 -6.74
N VAL A 84 -3.30 -2.63 -5.58
CA VAL A 84 -2.26 -2.81 -4.58
C VAL A 84 -1.53 -4.10 -4.90
N LEU A 85 -0.33 -4.00 -5.46
CA LEU A 85 0.51 -5.13 -5.83
C LEU A 85 1.38 -5.54 -4.64
N LYS A 86 1.13 -6.72 -4.07
CA LYS A 86 1.96 -7.26 -2.99
C LYS A 86 3.05 -8.16 -3.56
N THR A 87 4.29 -7.68 -3.52
CA THR A 87 5.47 -8.35 -4.07
C THR A 87 6.29 -9.06 -3.00
N PHE A 88 7.27 -9.85 -3.42
CA PHE A 88 8.15 -10.62 -2.51
C PHE A 88 9.21 -9.73 -1.87
N GLY A 89 9.55 -10.01 -0.61
CA GLY A 89 10.64 -9.35 0.10
C GLY A 89 10.59 -7.82 0.01
N SER A 90 11.66 -7.19 -0.46
CA SER A 90 11.80 -5.74 -0.59
C SER A 90 11.28 -5.17 -1.94
N GLY A 91 10.37 -5.87 -2.61
CA GLY A 91 9.78 -5.41 -3.87
C GLY A 91 10.07 -6.28 -5.08
N ASN A 92 10.52 -7.53 -4.87
CA ASN A 92 10.82 -8.46 -5.96
C ASN A 92 9.55 -9.04 -6.58
N ALA A 93 9.57 -9.22 -7.89
CA ALA A 93 8.49 -9.79 -8.70
C ALA A 93 9.02 -10.89 -9.63
N PRO A 94 8.14 -11.68 -10.28
CA PRO A 94 8.58 -12.65 -11.26
C PRO A 94 9.34 -11.99 -12.42
N GLN A 95 10.53 -12.51 -12.75
CA GLN A 95 11.34 -12.06 -13.89
C GLN A 95 10.79 -12.65 -15.21
N LYS A 96 9.53 -12.37 -15.50
CA LYS A 96 8.85 -12.82 -16.72
C LYS A 96 8.51 -11.58 -17.56
N PRO A 97 8.95 -11.51 -18.83
CA PRO A 97 8.67 -10.36 -19.70
C PRO A 97 7.17 -10.03 -19.75
N TRP A 98 6.31 -11.05 -19.93
CA TRP A 98 4.86 -10.86 -19.96
C TRP A 98 4.31 -10.14 -18.72
N PHE A 99 4.91 -10.38 -17.53
CA PHE A 99 4.43 -9.77 -16.27
C PHE A 99 4.62 -8.25 -16.29
N ILE A 100 5.81 -7.80 -16.65
CA ILE A 100 6.13 -6.36 -16.76
C ILE A 100 5.31 -5.71 -17.87
N GLU A 101 5.15 -6.37 -19.02
CA GLU A 101 4.34 -5.89 -20.15
C GLU A 101 2.87 -5.70 -19.75
N GLN A 102 2.28 -6.65 -19.01
CA GLN A 102 0.90 -6.53 -18.51
C GLN A 102 0.72 -5.37 -17.54
N LEU A 103 1.65 -5.16 -16.62
CA LEU A 103 1.61 -4.03 -15.70
C LEU A 103 1.76 -2.70 -16.44
N LYS A 104 2.70 -2.62 -17.38
CA LYS A 104 2.90 -1.44 -18.22
C LYS A 104 1.65 -1.11 -19.02
N ALA A 105 1.08 -2.09 -19.71
CA ALA A 105 -0.16 -1.89 -20.44
C ALA A 105 -1.32 -1.44 -19.55
N ALA A 106 -1.38 -1.90 -18.29
CA ALA A 106 -2.38 -1.47 -17.33
C ALA A 106 -2.16 0.00 -16.89
N THR A 107 -0.94 0.40 -16.60
CA THR A 107 -0.61 1.80 -16.21
C THR A 107 -0.83 2.76 -17.37
N GLU A 108 -0.52 2.37 -18.61
CA GLU A 108 -0.81 3.15 -19.82
C GLU A 108 -2.32 3.35 -20.05
N ARG A 109 -3.16 2.41 -19.60
CA ARG A 109 -4.64 2.58 -19.58
C ARG A 109 -5.14 3.45 -18.41
N GLY A 110 -4.26 3.93 -17.56
CA GLY A 110 -4.60 4.79 -16.42
C GLY A 110 -4.88 4.03 -15.11
N ILE A 111 -4.62 2.72 -15.03
CA ILE A 111 -4.73 1.96 -13.78
C ILE A 111 -3.54 2.31 -12.90
N ILE A 112 -3.79 2.78 -11.68
CA ILE A 112 -2.76 3.08 -10.69
C ILE A 112 -2.31 1.78 -10.04
N ILE A 113 -1.02 1.46 -10.10
CA ILE A 113 -0.45 0.27 -9.46
C ILE A 113 0.52 0.69 -8.37
N VAL A 114 0.24 0.32 -7.13
CA VAL A 114 1.09 0.60 -5.97
C VAL A 114 1.71 -0.69 -5.47
N ASN A 115 3.04 -0.73 -5.45
CA ASN A 115 3.81 -1.88 -4.96
C ASN A 115 4.06 -1.78 -3.46
N ILE A 116 3.65 -2.81 -2.71
CA ILE A 116 3.96 -2.99 -1.30
C ILE A 116 4.58 -4.35 -1.05
N THR A 117 5.26 -4.51 0.08
CA THR A 117 5.81 -5.82 0.47
C THR A 117 4.74 -6.76 1.04
N GLN A 118 4.94 -8.06 0.87
CA GLN A 118 4.19 -9.11 1.59
C GLN A 118 4.69 -9.29 3.03
N CYS A 119 5.89 -8.78 3.33
CA CYS A 119 6.47 -8.90 4.67
C CYS A 119 5.75 -7.98 5.65
N SER A 120 5.68 -8.41 6.91
CA SER A 120 5.06 -7.62 7.98
C SER A 120 5.89 -6.43 8.41
N SER A 121 7.20 -6.43 8.13
CA SER A 121 8.15 -5.35 8.43
C SER A 121 9.09 -5.12 7.26
N GLY A 122 9.72 -3.95 7.24
CA GLY A 122 10.55 -3.48 6.14
C GLY A 122 9.77 -2.65 5.15
N ALA A 123 10.38 -2.33 4.03
CA ALA A 123 9.84 -1.48 3.00
C ALA A 123 10.15 -2.03 1.61
N VAL A 124 9.45 -1.52 0.61
CA VAL A 124 9.77 -1.73 -0.80
C VAL A 124 10.87 -0.75 -1.21
N GLU A 125 11.98 -1.30 -1.71
CA GLU A 125 13.13 -0.56 -2.23
C GLU A 125 13.28 -0.86 -3.73
N MET A 126 12.45 -0.23 -4.57
CA MET A 126 12.34 -0.57 -5.99
C MET A 126 13.61 -0.23 -6.80
N GLU A 127 14.43 0.68 -6.32
CA GLU A 127 15.68 1.08 -6.99
C GLU A 127 16.84 0.12 -6.73
N ARG A 128 16.69 -0.78 -5.75
CA ARG A 128 17.77 -1.66 -5.29
C ARG A 128 18.02 -2.86 -6.20
N TYR A 129 16.99 -3.37 -6.87
CA TYR A 129 17.04 -4.58 -7.67
C TYR A 129 16.52 -4.34 -9.08
N GLU A 130 17.05 -5.08 -10.05
CA GLU A 130 16.66 -4.96 -11.46
C GLU A 130 15.15 -5.11 -11.66
N THR A 131 14.52 -6.07 -10.99
CA THR A 131 13.07 -6.25 -11.04
C THR A 131 12.28 -5.05 -10.53
N GLY A 132 12.78 -4.39 -9.49
CA GLY A 132 12.19 -3.14 -8.98
C GLY A 132 12.29 -2.00 -9.98
N ILE A 133 13.43 -1.85 -10.64
CA ILE A 133 13.64 -0.85 -11.71
C ILE A 133 12.68 -1.09 -12.88
N GLN A 134 12.50 -2.34 -13.28
CA GLN A 134 11.53 -2.70 -14.33
C GLN A 134 10.09 -2.34 -13.95
N LEU A 135 9.70 -2.54 -12.68
CA LEU A 135 8.40 -2.12 -12.18
C LEU A 135 8.23 -0.60 -12.23
N LEU A 136 9.25 0.17 -11.82
CA LEU A 136 9.24 1.64 -11.93
C LEU A 136 9.08 2.09 -13.39
N GLN A 137 9.82 1.48 -14.31
CA GLN A 137 9.71 1.77 -15.75
C GLN A 137 8.34 1.40 -16.33
N ALA A 138 7.66 0.43 -15.75
CA ALA A 138 6.28 0.08 -16.07
C ALA A 138 5.25 1.04 -15.44
N GLY A 139 5.65 2.10 -14.75
CA GLY A 139 4.76 3.07 -14.12
C GLY A 139 4.21 2.64 -12.76
N VAL A 140 4.77 1.60 -12.15
CA VAL A 140 4.38 1.16 -10.79
C VAL A 140 4.95 2.09 -9.74
N ILE A 141 4.14 2.50 -8.79
CA ILE A 141 4.48 3.43 -7.71
C ILE A 141 4.95 2.64 -6.47
N SER A 142 6.00 3.11 -5.79
CA SER A 142 6.40 2.52 -4.51
C SER A 142 5.39 2.89 -3.41
N GLY A 143 4.94 1.88 -2.67
CA GLY A 143 4.14 2.05 -1.45
C GLY A 143 5.00 2.08 -0.18
N TYR A 144 6.32 2.01 -0.33
CA TYR A 144 7.29 2.00 0.76
C TYR A 144 6.95 0.98 1.86
N ASP A 145 6.75 1.42 3.08
CA ASP A 145 6.43 0.60 4.26
C ASP A 145 4.93 0.55 4.58
N SER A 146 4.08 0.90 3.62
CA SER A 146 2.63 0.89 3.79
C SER A 146 2.10 -0.52 4.07
N THR A 147 1.16 -0.63 5.01
CA THR A 147 0.39 -1.85 5.20
C THR A 147 -0.65 -2.01 4.08
N PRO A 148 -1.13 -3.23 3.79
CA PRO A 148 -2.18 -3.42 2.79
C PRO A 148 -3.44 -2.59 3.08
N GLU A 149 -3.81 -2.49 4.36
CA GLU A 149 -4.95 -1.70 4.82
C GLU A 149 -4.76 -0.20 4.50
N CYS A 150 -3.56 0.32 4.78
CA CYS A 150 -3.24 1.70 4.47
C CYS A 150 -3.24 1.95 2.96
N ALA A 151 -2.57 1.09 2.19
CA ALA A 151 -2.43 1.25 0.76
C ALA A 151 -3.80 1.26 0.05
N VAL A 152 -4.66 0.29 0.36
CA VAL A 152 -5.99 0.19 -0.27
C VAL A 152 -6.90 1.35 0.11
N THR A 153 -6.93 1.74 1.40
CA THR A 153 -7.81 2.82 1.85
C THR A 153 -7.34 4.19 1.37
N LYS A 154 -6.02 4.43 1.29
CA LYS A 154 -5.45 5.65 0.71
C LYS A 154 -5.81 5.77 -0.77
N LEU A 155 -5.70 4.68 -1.55
CA LEU A 155 -6.12 4.68 -2.96
C LEU A 155 -7.61 4.95 -3.13
N MET A 156 -8.47 4.28 -2.37
CA MET A 156 -9.91 4.52 -2.39
C MET A 156 -10.25 5.99 -2.09
N PHE A 157 -9.57 6.58 -1.11
CA PHE A 157 -9.74 7.99 -0.76
C PHE A 157 -9.30 8.92 -1.89
N LEU A 158 -8.10 8.74 -2.43
CA LEU A 158 -7.55 9.59 -3.49
C LEU A 158 -8.42 9.53 -4.75
N LEU A 159 -8.83 8.34 -5.16
CA LEU A 159 -9.71 8.13 -6.30
C LEU A 159 -11.10 8.76 -6.09
N GLY A 160 -11.67 8.60 -4.90
CA GLY A 160 -12.98 9.17 -4.56
C GLY A 160 -13.00 10.70 -4.58
N HIS A 161 -11.84 11.34 -4.36
CA HIS A 161 -11.70 12.80 -4.38
C HIS A 161 -11.12 13.34 -5.68
N GLY A 162 -10.86 12.49 -6.68
CA GLY A 162 -10.24 12.89 -7.96
C GLY A 162 -8.83 13.47 -7.80
N LEU A 163 -8.11 13.08 -6.74
CA LEU A 163 -6.77 13.56 -6.45
C LEU A 163 -5.73 12.79 -7.25
N SER A 164 -4.62 13.47 -7.59
CA SER A 164 -3.52 12.83 -8.32
C SER A 164 -2.88 11.70 -7.53
N CYS A 165 -2.52 10.62 -8.21
CA CYS A 165 -1.76 9.51 -7.62
C CYS A 165 -0.36 9.92 -7.12
N LEU A 166 0.19 11.05 -7.57
CA LEU A 166 1.44 11.60 -7.05
C LEU A 166 1.36 11.91 -5.54
N LEU A 167 0.17 12.21 -5.03
CA LEU A 167 -0.08 12.37 -3.58
C LEU A 167 0.03 11.05 -2.81
N TYR A 168 0.15 9.92 -3.50
CA TYR A 168 0.37 8.65 -2.81
C TYR A 168 1.73 8.59 -2.10
N THR A 169 2.75 9.23 -2.69
CA THR A 169 4.12 9.24 -2.18
C THR A 169 4.43 10.45 -1.28
N SER A 170 3.50 11.40 -1.15
CA SER A 170 3.65 12.52 -0.21
C SER A 170 3.24 12.09 1.20
N ASP A 171 4.08 12.43 2.19
CA ASP A 171 3.81 12.23 3.62
C ASP A 171 2.64 13.09 4.14
#